data_09c396b38a28f1a246571336ad59a4f0
#
_entry.id   09c396b38a28f1a246571336ad59a4f0
#
_cell.length_a   1.000
_cell.length_b   1.000
_cell.length_c   1.000
_cell.angle_alpha   90.00
_cell.angle_beta   90.00
_cell.angle_gamma   90.00
#
_symmetry.space_group_name_H-M   'P 1'
#
loop_
_entity.id
_entity.type
_entity.pdbx_description
1 polymer ?
#
loop_
_entity_poly.entity_id
_entity_poly.type
_entity_poly.pdbx_seq_one_letter_code
_entity_poly.pdbx_strand_id
1 'polypeptide(L)'
;HKWMRYVNRLLDETDPHVAKMTALNLGFQAAFYGTKTIRKMREVHDCNIPWLILMDPTSACNLHCTGCWAAEYGNKLNLSFDELDSIVTQGKELGIYFYMMTGGEPLVRKADIIKLCEKHNDCAFHCYTNGTLVDQKLCDDMKRVGNLSLSISLEGFEDANDFRRGEGVYDKVLHAMD
;
A
#
# COMPACT_ATOMS: atom_id res chain seq x y z
N HIS A 1 -14.93 -10.25 -24.75
CA HIS A 1 -13.70 -10.71 -24.10
C HIS A 1 -13.79 -10.49 -22.59
N LYS A 2 -13.41 -11.51 -21.74
CA LYS A 2 -13.50 -11.42 -20.26
C LYS A 2 -12.72 -10.23 -19.71
N TRP A 3 -11.51 -9.99 -20.21
CA TRP A 3 -10.65 -8.87 -19.80
C TRP A 3 -11.25 -7.49 -20.11
N MET A 4 -11.88 -7.30 -21.26
CA MET A 4 -12.54 -6.02 -21.59
C MET A 4 -13.71 -5.73 -20.66
N ARG A 5 -14.50 -6.76 -20.30
CA ARG A 5 -15.59 -6.61 -19.32
C ARG A 5 -15.05 -6.26 -17.94
N TYR A 6 -13.95 -6.91 -17.52
CA TYR A 6 -13.28 -6.59 -16.24
C TYR A 6 -12.78 -5.16 -16.22
N VAL A 7 -12.07 -4.71 -17.25
CA VAL A 7 -11.55 -3.34 -17.33
C VAL A 7 -12.69 -2.31 -17.35
N ASN A 8 -13.75 -2.54 -18.16
CA ASN A 8 -14.90 -1.63 -18.18
C ASN A 8 -15.57 -1.56 -16.81
N ARG A 9 -15.82 -2.71 -16.19
CA ARG A 9 -16.39 -2.77 -14.83
C ARG A 9 -15.53 -2.01 -13.82
N LEU A 10 -14.21 -2.19 -13.87
CA LEU A 10 -13.27 -1.50 -12.97
C LEU A 10 -13.36 0.02 -13.15
N LEU A 11 -13.47 0.50 -14.40
CA LEU A 11 -13.62 1.93 -14.69
C LEU A 11 -15.01 2.47 -14.30
N ASP A 12 -16.06 1.66 -14.43
CA ASP A 12 -17.44 2.04 -14.12
C ASP A 12 -17.72 2.06 -12.61
N GLU A 13 -17.09 1.14 -11.85
CA GLU A 13 -17.32 0.97 -10.39
C GLU A 13 -16.31 1.74 -9.52
N THR A 14 -15.16 2.14 -10.07
CA THR A 14 -14.13 2.88 -9.32
C THR A 14 -14.44 4.38 -9.31
N ASP A 15 -14.27 5.02 -8.15
CA ASP A 15 -14.34 6.47 -8.06
C ASP A 15 -13.46 7.14 -9.13
N PRO A 16 -13.98 8.09 -9.92
CA PRO A 16 -13.25 8.71 -11.04
C PRO A 16 -11.95 9.40 -10.61
N HIS A 17 -11.89 9.97 -9.41
CA HIS A 17 -10.66 10.57 -8.88
C HIS A 17 -9.62 9.50 -8.59
N VAL A 18 -9.99 8.41 -7.93
CA VAL A 18 -9.09 7.26 -7.66
C VAL A 18 -8.59 6.62 -8.95
N ALA A 19 -9.49 6.39 -9.92
CA ALA A 19 -9.11 5.85 -11.23
C ALA A 19 -8.10 6.75 -11.95
N LYS A 20 -8.34 8.08 -11.95
CA LYS A 20 -7.43 9.08 -12.52
C LYS A 20 -6.08 9.07 -11.82
N MET A 21 -6.05 9.12 -10.48
CA MET A 21 -4.80 9.15 -9.72
C MET A 21 -4.00 7.85 -9.90
N THR A 22 -4.66 6.70 -9.94
CA THR A 22 -4.02 5.42 -10.23
C THR A 22 -3.38 5.41 -11.63
N ALA A 23 -4.09 5.86 -12.65
CA ALA A 23 -3.57 5.94 -14.02
C ALA A 23 -2.37 6.90 -14.12
N LEU A 24 -2.44 8.05 -13.45
CA LEU A 24 -1.36 9.03 -13.46
C LEU A 24 -0.13 8.56 -12.66
N ASN A 25 -0.33 8.08 -11.43
CA ASN A 25 0.79 7.79 -10.53
C ASN A 25 1.42 6.43 -10.81
N LEU A 26 0.63 5.37 -10.94
CA LEU A 26 1.14 4.04 -11.24
C LEU A 26 1.45 3.89 -12.74
N GLY A 27 0.53 4.32 -13.60
CA GLY A 27 0.68 4.18 -15.06
C GLY A 27 1.71 5.14 -15.64
N PHE A 28 1.54 6.45 -15.45
CA PHE A 28 2.43 7.44 -16.06
C PHE A 28 3.69 7.67 -15.22
N GLN A 29 3.57 8.06 -13.93
CA GLN A 29 4.73 8.41 -13.13
C GLN A 29 5.63 7.19 -12.85
N ALA A 30 5.12 6.10 -12.30
CA ALA A 30 5.96 4.95 -11.96
C ALA A 30 6.37 4.14 -13.19
N ALA A 31 5.41 3.72 -14.04
CA ALA A 31 5.72 2.79 -15.13
C ALA A 31 6.39 3.44 -16.34
N PHE A 32 6.10 4.72 -16.64
CA PHE A 32 6.67 5.38 -17.82
C PHE A 32 7.76 6.39 -17.46
N TYR A 33 7.43 7.47 -16.78
CA TYR A 33 8.38 8.53 -16.46
C TYR A 33 9.51 8.06 -15.53
N GLY A 34 9.15 7.42 -14.43
CA GLY A 34 10.08 6.89 -13.44
C GLY A 34 11.04 5.86 -14.03
N THR A 35 10.52 4.92 -14.83
CA THR A 35 11.35 3.91 -15.50
C THR A 35 12.42 4.56 -16.42
N LYS A 36 12.07 5.65 -17.10
CA LYS A 36 13.04 6.42 -17.90
C LYS A 36 14.14 7.04 -17.02
N THR A 37 13.76 7.63 -15.90
CA THR A 37 14.69 8.22 -14.92
C THR A 37 15.56 7.14 -14.28
N ILE A 38 14.99 6.01 -13.86
CA ILE A 38 15.71 4.86 -13.29
C ILE A 38 16.82 4.39 -14.24
N ARG A 39 16.54 4.25 -15.53
CA ARG A 39 17.56 3.83 -16.53
C ARG A 39 18.75 4.79 -16.54
N LYS A 40 18.49 6.09 -16.53
CA LYS A 40 19.55 7.12 -16.47
C LYS A 40 20.32 7.05 -15.15
N MET A 41 19.62 6.90 -14.01
CA MET A 41 20.27 6.85 -12.70
C MET A 41 21.11 5.57 -12.49
N ARG A 42 20.77 4.45 -13.15
CA ARG A 42 21.60 3.24 -13.17
C ARG A 42 22.97 3.50 -13.79
N GLU A 43 23.02 4.28 -14.86
CA GLU A 43 24.28 4.68 -15.51
C GLU A 43 25.09 5.65 -14.63
N VAL A 44 24.42 6.62 -14.00
CA VAL A 44 25.06 7.62 -13.13
C VAL A 44 25.69 7.00 -11.89
N HIS A 45 24.98 6.04 -11.27
CA HIS A 45 25.40 5.43 -10.00
C HIS A 45 26.09 4.08 -10.16
N ASP A 46 26.21 3.58 -11.38
CA ASP A 46 26.78 2.26 -11.70
C ASP A 46 26.19 1.12 -10.84
N CYS A 47 24.87 1.17 -10.61
CA CYS A 47 24.16 0.18 -9.81
C CYS A 47 22.71 -0.01 -10.27
N ASN A 48 22.09 -1.10 -9.84
CA ASN A 48 20.69 -1.35 -10.12
C ASN A 48 19.80 -0.49 -9.23
N ILE A 49 18.95 0.36 -9.83
CA ILE A 49 17.93 1.13 -9.13
C ILE A 49 16.61 0.35 -9.19
N PRO A 50 15.94 0.08 -8.07
CA PRO A 50 14.68 -0.65 -8.04
C PRO A 50 13.54 0.18 -8.63
N TRP A 51 12.49 -0.50 -9.08
CA TRP A 51 11.27 0.16 -9.60
C TRP A 51 10.28 0.55 -8.49
N LEU A 52 10.34 -0.16 -7.37
CA LEU A 52 9.52 0.08 -6.19
C LEU A 52 10.38 -0.03 -4.92
N ILE A 53 9.91 0.57 -3.84
CA ILE A 53 10.45 0.38 -2.50
C ILE A 53 9.34 -0.26 -1.64
N LEU A 54 9.68 -1.39 -0.99
CA LEU A 54 8.88 -2.00 0.06
C LEU A 54 9.42 -1.52 1.41
N MET A 55 8.55 -0.98 2.26
CA MET A 55 8.95 -0.49 3.58
C MET A 55 7.95 -0.93 4.66
N ASP A 56 8.46 -1.04 5.87
CA ASP A 56 7.72 -1.38 7.06
C ASP A 56 7.59 -0.14 7.96
N PRO A 57 6.48 0.61 7.89
CA PRO A 57 6.29 1.80 8.72
C PRO A 57 6.35 1.51 10.22
N THR A 58 5.97 0.28 10.61
CA THR A 58 5.95 -0.18 11.99
C THR A 58 6.05 -1.71 12.07
N SER A 59 6.68 -2.22 13.12
CA SER A 59 6.60 -3.63 13.50
C SER A 59 5.35 -3.94 14.35
N ALA A 60 4.61 -2.92 14.80
CA ALA A 60 3.40 -3.11 15.59
C ALA A 60 2.29 -3.75 14.75
N CYS A 61 1.61 -4.72 15.32
CA CYS A 61 0.44 -5.36 14.74
C CYS A 61 -0.64 -5.54 15.81
N ASN A 62 -1.89 -5.41 15.40
CA ASN A 62 -3.06 -5.65 16.27
C ASN A 62 -3.55 -7.10 16.24
N LEU A 63 -2.88 -7.98 15.50
CA LEU A 63 -3.14 -9.42 15.44
C LEU A 63 -1.88 -10.24 15.80
N HIS A 64 -2.09 -11.52 16.13
CA HIS A 64 -1.05 -12.51 16.42
C HIS A 64 -1.25 -13.76 15.57
N CYS A 65 -1.14 -13.61 14.24
CA CYS A 65 -1.44 -14.67 13.30
C CYS A 65 -0.46 -15.84 13.42
N THR A 66 -0.97 -17.07 13.36
CA THR A 66 -0.17 -18.29 13.34
C THR A 66 0.79 -18.30 12.14
N GLY A 67 2.08 -18.49 12.40
CA GLY A 67 3.13 -18.52 11.36
C GLY A 67 3.42 -17.15 10.72
N CYS A 68 3.10 -16.06 11.40
CA CYS A 68 3.44 -14.72 10.94
C CYS A 68 4.95 -14.46 11.14
N TRP A 69 5.66 -14.17 10.06
CA TRP A 69 7.09 -13.83 10.10
C TRP A 69 7.37 -12.52 10.86
N ALA A 70 6.43 -11.58 10.86
CA ALA A 70 6.59 -10.30 11.55
C ALA A 70 6.31 -10.37 13.07
N ALA A 71 5.71 -11.45 13.56
CA ALA A 71 5.35 -11.58 14.98
C ALA A 71 6.56 -11.60 15.93
N GLU A 72 7.74 -12.00 15.44
CA GLU A 72 8.96 -12.09 16.22
C GLU A 72 9.65 -10.74 16.47
N TYR A 73 9.35 -9.71 15.67
CA TYR A 73 10.00 -8.39 15.78
C TYR A 73 9.48 -7.55 16.96
N GLY A 74 8.36 -7.94 17.55
CA GLY A 74 7.70 -7.17 18.60
C GLY A 74 7.16 -5.82 18.09
N ASN A 75 6.56 -5.04 18.99
CA ASN A 75 5.87 -3.79 18.61
C ASN A 75 6.75 -2.53 18.80
N LYS A 76 8.08 -2.63 18.67
CA LYS A 76 9.00 -1.58 19.09
C LYS A 76 9.67 -0.80 17.96
N LEU A 77 9.70 -1.36 16.76
CA LEU A 77 10.37 -0.74 15.62
C LEU A 77 9.37 0.11 14.83
N ASN A 78 9.69 1.39 14.71
CA ASN A 78 8.86 2.35 13.98
C ASN A 78 9.76 3.30 13.21
N LEU A 79 9.42 3.56 11.95
CA LEU A 79 9.93 4.71 11.22
C LEU A 79 9.15 5.96 11.64
N SER A 80 9.82 7.06 11.90
CA SER A 80 9.18 8.36 12.06
C SER A 80 8.54 8.82 10.74
N PHE A 81 7.64 9.79 10.82
CA PHE A 81 7.07 10.37 9.59
C PHE A 81 8.17 11.00 8.71
N ASP A 82 9.15 11.67 9.33
CA ASP A 82 10.25 12.33 8.60
C ASP A 82 11.16 11.31 7.89
N GLU A 83 11.36 10.11 8.47
CA GLU A 83 12.08 9.04 7.80
C GLU A 83 11.30 8.48 6.61
N LEU A 84 9.98 8.24 6.76
CA LEU A 84 9.12 7.81 5.65
C LEU A 84 9.13 8.84 4.51
N ASP A 85 8.99 10.11 4.85
CA ASP A 85 9.04 11.24 3.91
C ASP A 85 10.39 11.32 3.19
N SER A 86 11.48 11.16 3.93
CA SER A 86 12.84 11.17 3.38
C SER A 86 13.07 10.02 2.40
N ILE A 87 12.59 8.80 2.72
CA ILE A 87 12.68 7.64 1.82
C ILE A 87 11.95 7.93 0.51
N VAL A 88 10.74 8.49 0.57
CA VAL A 88 9.97 8.80 -0.64
C VAL A 88 10.63 9.93 -1.43
N THR A 89 11.11 10.97 -0.77
CA THR A 89 11.79 12.12 -1.41
C THR A 89 13.04 11.65 -2.17
N GLN A 90 13.92 10.89 -1.53
CA GLN A 90 15.14 10.36 -2.16
C GLN A 90 14.81 9.33 -3.25
N GLY A 91 13.78 8.50 -3.04
CA GLY A 91 13.32 7.56 -4.06
C GLY A 91 12.89 8.26 -5.36
N LYS A 92 12.17 9.40 -5.25
CA LYS A 92 11.76 10.21 -6.41
C LYS A 92 12.95 10.76 -7.19
N GLU A 93 14.02 11.16 -6.52
CA GLU A 93 15.26 11.62 -7.18
C GLU A 93 15.86 10.51 -8.05
N LEU A 94 15.71 9.25 -7.64
CA LEU A 94 16.13 8.07 -8.40
C LEU A 94 15.12 7.62 -9.47
N GLY A 95 13.91 8.20 -9.49
CA GLY A 95 12.83 7.85 -10.41
C GLY A 95 11.83 6.82 -9.86
N ILE A 96 11.85 6.56 -8.56
CA ILE A 96 10.94 5.60 -7.91
C ILE A 96 9.67 6.35 -7.49
N TYR A 97 8.52 5.93 -8.02
CA TYR A 97 7.20 6.52 -7.75
C TYR A 97 6.17 5.50 -7.26
N PHE A 98 6.60 4.27 -6.95
CA PHE A 98 5.74 3.25 -6.38
C PHE A 98 6.32 2.74 -5.06
N TYR A 99 5.51 2.82 -4.01
CA TYR A 99 5.88 2.45 -2.64
C TYR A 99 4.87 1.45 -2.09
N MET A 100 5.37 0.33 -1.59
CA MET A 100 4.56 -0.69 -0.93
C MET A 100 4.84 -0.67 0.57
N MET A 101 3.82 -0.89 1.37
CA MET A 101 3.91 -0.89 2.82
C MET A 101 3.42 -2.22 3.37
N THR A 102 4.21 -2.78 4.28
CA THR A 102 3.91 -4.00 5.02
C THR A 102 4.45 -3.87 6.45
N GLY A 103 5.02 -4.89 7.04
CA GLY A 103 5.59 -4.88 8.39
C GLY A 103 4.74 -5.66 9.38
N GLY A 104 4.36 -5.05 10.51
CA GLY A 104 3.31 -5.54 11.38
C GLY A 104 1.95 -5.33 10.71
N GLU A 105 1.20 -4.33 11.16
CA GLU A 105 0.00 -3.86 10.47
C GLU A 105 0.20 -2.38 10.11
N PRO A 106 0.37 -2.03 8.83
CA PRO A 106 0.66 -0.64 8.44
C PRO A 106 -0.46 0.33 8.81
N LEU A 107 -1.72 -0.12 8.83
CA LEU A 107 -2.85 0.73 9.20
C LEU A 107 -2.91 1.12 10.69
N VAL A 108 -2.06 0.57 11.54
CA VAL A 108 -1.79 1.15 12.88
C VAL A 108 -1.26 2.59 12.75
N ARG A 109 -0.58 2.87 11.65
CA ARG A 109 -0.03 4.19 11.29
C ARG A 109 -0.83 4.90 10.18
N LYS A 110 -2.15 4.58 10.03
CA LYS A 110 -2.98 5.11 8.92
C LYS A 110 -2.94 6.64 8.78
N ALA A 111 -2.84 7.38 9.89
CA ALA A 111 -2.77 8.85 9.83
C ALA A 111 -1.47 9.34 9.15
N ASP A 112 -0.33 8.72 9.45
CA ASP A 112 0.95 9.07 8.82
C ASP A 112 0.97 8.62 7.35
N ILE A 113 0.38 7.47 7.03
CA ILE A 113 0.26 6.98 5.66
C ILE A 113 -0.57 7.94 4.81
N ILE A 114 -1.73 8.39 5.29
CA ILE A 114 -2.55 9.38 4.58
C ILE A 114 -1.81 10.70 4.40
N LYS A 115 -1.13 11.19 5.44
CA LYS A 115 -0.29 12.39 5.35
C LYS A 115 0.84 12.26 4.33
N LEU A 116 1.44 11.05 4.24
CA LEU A 116 2.47 10.75 3.24
C LEU A 116 1.90 10.77 1.82
N CYS A 117 0.71 10.18 1.62
CA CYS A 117 -0.02 10.19 0.35
C CYS A 117 -0.38 11.61 -0.10
N GLU A 118 -0.79 12.48 0.83
CA GLU A 118 -1.07 13.89 0.57
C GLU A 118 0.18 14.65 0.12
N LYS A 119 1.29 14.46 0.85
CA LYS A 119 2.55 15.14 0.57
C LYS A 119 3.17 14.70 -0.75
N HIS A 120 3.05 13.41 -1.09
CA HIS A 120 3.57 12.81 -2.31
C HIS A 120 2.45 12.36 -3.24
N ASN A 121 1.59 13.29 -3.61
CA ASN A 121 0.41 13.03 -4.43
C ASN A 121 0.73 12.60 -5.88
N ASP A 122 1.99 12.67 -6.27
CA ASP A 122 2.55 12.19 -7.54
C ASP A 122 3.10 10.74 -7.47
N CYS A 123 3.04 10.10 -6.29
CA CYS A 123 3.45 8.71 -6.08
C CYS A 123 2.23 7.79 -5.92
N ALA A 124 2.40 6.51 -6.28
CA ALA A 124 1.46 5.46 -5.94
C ALA A 124 1.88 4.76 -4.65
N PHE A 125 0.94 4.56 -3.74
CA PHE A 125 1.13 3.83 -2.49
C PHE A 125 0.23 2.59 -2.43
N HIS A 126 0.75 1.53 -1.87
CA HIS A 126 0.03 0.27 -1.72
C HIS A 126 0.32 -0.35 -0.35
N CYS A 127 -0.72 -0.69 0.41
CA CYS A 127 -0.57 -1.34 1.71
C CYS A 127 -1.07 -2.78 1.68
N TYR A 128 -0.26 -3.70 2.20
CA TYR A 128 -0.72 -5.01 2.62
C TYR A 128 -1.25 -4.92 4.04
N THR A 129 -2.52 -5.25 4.24
CA THR A 129 -3.19 -5.09 5.54
C THR A 129 -3.98 -6.33 5.92
N ASN A 130 -4.14 -6.54 7.21
CA ASN A 130 -5.08 -7.54 7.72
C ASN A 130 -6.55 -7.10 7.63
N GLY A 131 -6.82 -5.86 7.21
CA GLY A 131 -8.14 -5.30 6.97
C GLY A 131 -8.94 -4.87 8.22
N THR A 132 -8.54 -5.32 9.41
CA THR A 132 -9.36 -5.11 10.63
C THR A 132 -9.41 -3.66 11.13
N LEU A 133 -8.54 -2.79 10.60
CA LEU A 133 -8.47 -1.35 10.93
C LEU A 133 -9.03 -0.44 9.83
N VAL A 134 -9.62 -1.03 8.80
CA VAL A 134 -10.36 -0.29 7.78
C VAL A 134 -11.65 0.23 8.41
N ASP A 135 -11.88 1.51 8.28
CA ASP A 135 -13.08 2.21 8.74
C ASP A 135 -13.55 3.22 7.68
N GLN A 136 -14.76 3.73 7.82
CA GLN A 136 -15.33 4.70 6.87
C GLN A 136 -14.43 5.93 6.70
N LYS A 137 -13.81 6.40 7.79
CA LYS A 137 -12.89 7.55 7.71
C LYS A 137 -11.69 7.26 6.82
N LEU A 138 -11.09 6.07 6.92
CA LEU A 138 -9.99 5.67 6.04
C LEU A 138 -10.45 5.57 4.59
N CYS A 139 -11.63 5.01 4.33
CA CYS A 139 -12.21 4.94 2.98
C CYS A 139 -12.41 6.34 2.37
N ASP A 140 -12.93 7.29 3.14
CA ASP A 140 -13.11 8.68 2.72
C ASP A 140 -11.75 9.37 2.46
N ASP A 141 -10.79 9.17 3.35
CA ASP A 141 -9.42 9.68 3.18
C ASP A 141 -8.74 9.07 1.94
N MET A 142 -8.89 7.77 1.70
CA MET A 142 -8.36 7.09 0.50
C MET A 142 -8.97 7.63 -0.80
N LYS A 143 -10.29 7.86 -0.83
CA LYS A 143 -10.95 8.51 -1.97
C LYS A 143 -10.42 9.92 -2.19
N ARG A 144 -10.21 10.67 -1.12
CA ARG A 144 -9.72 12.06 -1.17
C ARG A 144 -8.28 12.15 -1.70
N VAL A 145 -7.36 11.31 -1.21
CA VAL A 145 -5.97 11.31 -1.69
C VAL A 145 -5.84 10.66 -3.07
N GLY A 146 -6.61 9.60 -3.35
CA GLY A 146 -6.71 8.92 -4.63
C GLY A 146 -5.51 8.06 -5.04
N ASN A 147 -4.41 8.09 -4.28
CA ASN A 147 -3.14 7.44 -4.60
C ASN A 147 -2.74 6.31 -3.63
N LEU A 148 -3.65 5.88 -2.76
CA LEU A 148 -3.49 4.75 -1.86
C LEU A 148 -4.41 3.61 -2.25
N SER A 149 -3.87 2.39 -2.33
CA SER A 149 -4.61 1.16 -2.54
C SER A 149 -4.27 0.13 -1.46
N LEU A 150 -5.18 -0.81 -1.22
CA LEU A 150 -5.01 -1.86 -0.21
C LEU A 150 -5.06 -3.25 -0.86
N SER A 151 -4.24 -4.16 -0.35
CA SER A 151 -4.41 -5.60 -0.48
C SER A 151 -4.80 -6.17 0.87
N ILE A 152 -6.04 -6.61 0.98
CA ILE A 152 -6.59 -7.16 2.22
C ILE A 152 -6.30 -8.66 2.26
N SER A 153 -5.73 -9.11 3.38
CA SER A 153 -5.33 -10.49 3.57
C SER A 153 -6.52 -11.36 3.94
N LEU A 154 -6.75 -12.42 3.16
CA LEU A 154 -7.80 -13.42 3.37
C LEU A 154 -7.25 -14.82 3.09
N GLU A 155 -7.44 -15.76 4.02
CA GLU A 155 -6.90 -17.12 3.93
C GLU A 155 -7.90 -18.14 3.34
N GLY A 156 -9.02 -17.69 2.80
CA GLY A 156 -10.09 -18.54 2.29
C GLY A 156 -11.39 -18.34 3.08
N PHE A 157 -12.06 -19.43 3.45
CA PHE A 157 -13.30 -19.37 4.26
C PHE A 157 -13.00 -19.17 5.75
N GLU A 158 -14.05 -18.87 6.53
CA GLU A 158 -14.02 -18.52 7.94
C GLU A 158 -13.09 -19.42 8.78
N ASP A 159 -13.30 -20.74 8.74
CA ASP A 159 -12.52 -21.70 9.53
C ASP A 159 -11.00 -21.56 9.28
N ALA A 160 -10.58 -21.45 8.03
CA ALA A 160 -9.18 -21.33 7.67
C ALA A 160 -8.62 -19.96 8.02
N ASN A 161 -9.41 -18.91 7.82
CA ASN A 161 -9.00 -17.55 8.12
C ASN A 161 -8.84 -17.35 9.63
N ASP A 162 -9.83 -17.74 10.41
CA ASP A 162 -9.86 -17.52 11.86
C ASP A 162 -8.88 -18.44 12.60
N PHE A 163 -8.65 -19.65 12.10
CA PHE A 163 -7.57 -20.53 12.59
C PHE A 163 -6.19 -19.84 12.53
N ARG A 164 -5.91 -19.12 11.45
CA ARG A 164 -4.62 -18.46 11.26
C ARG A 164 -4.56 -17.08 11.91
N ARG A 165 -5.64 -16.28 11.79
CA ARG A 165 -5.63 -14.84 12.10
C ARG A 165 -6.30 -14.49 13.42
N GLY A 166 -7.11 -15.39 13.96
CA GLY A 166 -7.88 -15.23 15.19
C GLY A 166 -9.36 -15.17 14.93
N GLU A 167 -10.13 -15.60 15.94
CA GLU A 167 -11.59 -15.69 15.90
C GLU A 167 -12.25 -14.34 15.54
N GLY A 168 -13.21 -14.37 14.61
CA GLY A 168 -13.96 -13.20 14.16
C GLY A 168 -13.19 -12.24 13.26
N VAL A 169 -11.98 -12.59 12.81
CA VAL A 169 -11.23 -11.78 11.85
C VAL A 169 -11.82 -11.89 10.46
N TYR A 170 -12.38 -13.05 10.10
CA TYR A 170 -13.04 -13.26 8.81
C TYR A 170 -14.16 -12.24 8.56
N ASP A 171 -15.09 -12.12 9.50
CA ASP A 171 -16.20 -11.16 9.38
C ASP A 171 -15.73 -9.71 9.28
N LYS A 172 -14.70 -9.34 10.04
CA LYS A 172 -14.10 -7.99 9.95
C LYS A 172 -13.48 -7.72 8.57
N VAL A 173 -12.83 -8.74 8.00
CA VAL A 173 -12.24 -8.64 6.65
C VAL A 173 -13.32 -8.51 5.59
N LEU A 174 -14.40 -9.30 5.66
CA LEU A 174 -15.51 -9.17 4.73
C LEU A 174 -16.16 -7.78 4.81
N HIS A 175 -16.41 -7.30 6.03
CA HIS A 175 -16.95 -5.95 6.24
C HIS A 175 -16.03 -4.84 5.68
N ALA A 176 -14.71 -5.05 5.73
CA ALA A 176 -13.74 -4.10 5.16
C ALA A 176 -13.70 -4.13 3.62
N MET A 177 -14.19 -5.19 3.00
CA MET A 177 -14.26 -5.37 1.54
C MET A 177 -15.58 -4.82 0.94
N ASP A 178 -16.64 -4.68 1.75
CA ASP A 178 -17.94 -4.13 1.37
C ASP A 178 -17.93 -2.58 1.40
#